data_0b1e616a3c4597805b920e647ca1a579
#
_entry.id   0b1e616a3c4597805b920e647ca1a579
#
_cell.length_a   1.000
_cell.length_b   1.000
_cell.length_c   1.000
_cell.angle_alpha   90.00
_cell.angle_beta   90.00
_cell.angle_gamma   90.00
#
_symmetry.space_group_name_H-M   'P 1'
#
loop_
_entity.id
_entity.type
_entity.pdbx_description
1 polymer ?
#
loop_
_entity_poly.entity_id
_entity_poly.type
_entity_poly.pdbx_seq_one_letter_code
_entity_poly.pdbx_strand_id
1 'polypeptide(L)'
;MRHYLATYRSVGFKDSLATVNQKIFKPVFKPLLEFPKSDSTGIHLSRYGMTESIKRAVKDLNIKIDGVNLSISNSQHLVKSLGFRGAVVDCSYPEYDLCDLKQPDSSYDSIVSDQVLEHLYDDPFDAFENSFRVLKSGGLAVHTTCFLQGYHPKPFDHWRFTTQGLARMAEVSGFEVLNVGSHGNKLINKSFRSKWLWKIRVSESKMNPLRKLLIRDNPNLPIYVWIIAKKP
;
A
#
# COMPACT_ATOMS: atom_id res chain seq x y z
N MET A 1 16.76 28.10 -12.76
CA MET A 1 15.73 27.35 -12.02
C MET A 1 15.99 27.42 -10.51
N ARG A 2 15.74 28.58 -9.92
CA ARG A 2 15.79 28.83 -8.46
C ARG A 2 14.55 29.66 -8.14
N HIS A 3 13.87 29.33 -7.08
CA HIS A 3 12.69 29.93 -6.44
C HIS A 3 11.40 29.12 -6.58
N TYR A 4 11.21 28.22 -5.60
CA TYR A 4 9.91 27.98 -4.95
C TYR A 4 10.16 27.28 -3.61
N LEU A 5 10.69 28.03 -2.63
CA LEU A 5 10.63 27.68 -1.22
C LEU A 5 9.76 28.73 -0.54
N ALA A 6 8.45 28.56 -0.64
CA ALA A 6 7.53 29.36 0.16
C ALA A 6 7.25 28.62 1.47
N THR A 7 7.71 29.21 2.53
CA THR A 7 7.51 28.90 3.94
C THR A 7 6.02 28.82 4.30
N TYR A 8 5.49 27.61 4.51
CA TYR A 8 4.23 27.44 5.25
C TYR A 8 4.53 27.47 6.75
N ARG A 9 4.26 28.61 7.40
CA ARG A 9 4.16 28.72 8.86
C ARG A 9 2.89 27.99 9.31
N SER A 10 3.04 26.90 10.04
CA SER A 10 1.95 26.20 10.71
C SER A 10 1.44 27.03 11.90
N VAL A 11 0.21 27.47 11.80
CA VAL A 11 -0.54 28.12 12.89
C VAL A 11 -0.83 27.10 13.99
N GLY A 12 -0.62 27.52 15.26
CA GLY A 12 -0.66 26.71 16.46
C GLY A 12 -2.00 26.02 16.77
N PHE A 13 -2.09 24.77 16.39
CA PHE A 13 -3.11 23.82 16.84
C PHE A 13 -2.50 22.61 17.56
N LYS A 14 -1.25 22.76 18.04
CA LYS A 14 -0.43 21.65 18.52
C LYS A 14 -0.73 21.18 19.96
N ASP A 15 -1.31 22.01 20.80
CA ASP A 15 -1.29 21.73 22.25
C ASP A 15 -2.55 21.01 22.79
N SER A 16 -3.72 21.17 22.19
CA SER A 16 -4.94 20.52 22.70
C SER A 16 -5.08 19.07 22.31
N LEU A 17 -4.62 18.69 21.11
CA LEU A 17 -4.69 17.30 20.60
C LEU A 17 -3.62 16.39 21.21
N ALA A 18 -2.45 16.93 21.57
CA ALA A 18 -1.40 16.17 22.26
C ALA A 18 -1.84 15.76 23.67
N THR A 19 -2.56 16.61 24.36
CA THR A 19 -3.05 16.37 25.74
C THR A 19 -4.17 15.35 25.79
N VAL A 20 -5.10 15.35 24.83
CA VAL A 20 -6.15 14.34 24.70
C VAL A 20 -5.57 12.97 24.32
N ASN A 21 -4.56 12.96 23.47
CA ASN A 21 -3.86 11.71 23.07
C ASN A 21 -3.10 11.06 24.25
N GLN A 22 -2.51 11.86 25.16
CA GLN A 22 -1.77 11.33 26.30
C GLN A 22 -2.67 10.85 27.44
N LYS A 23 -3.78 11.55 27.71
CA LYS A 23 -4.63 11.26 28.89
C LYS A 23 -5.70 10.21 28.67
N ILE A 24 -6.23 10.07 27.47
CA ILE A 24 -7.37 9.18 27.18
C ILE A 24 -6.96 7.98 26.31
N PHE A 25 -6.18 8.20 25.28
CA PHE A 25 -5.84 7.15 24.33
C PHE A 25 -4.79 6.15 24.86
N LYS A 26 -3.76 6.64 25.58
CA LYS A 26 -2.72 5.75 26.13
C LYS A 26 -3.24 4.73 27.17
N PRO A 27 -4.06 5.12 28.17
CA PRO A 27 -4.52 4.15 29.18
C PRO A 27 -5.50 3.11 28.64
N VAL A 28 -6.34 3.48 27.67
CA VAL A 28 -7.38 2.58 27.13
C VAL A 28 -6.81 1.61 26.08
N PHE A 29 -5.84 2.04 25.31
CA PHE A 29 -5.26 1.24 24.23
C PHE A 29 -3.95 0.56 24.61
N LYS A 30 -3.27 1.01 25.67
CA LYS A 30 -2.02 0.41 26.11
C LYS A 30 -2.16 -1.10 26.43
N PRO A 31 -3.17 -1.58 27.16
CA PRO A 31 -3.37 -3.02 27.38
C PRO A 31 -3.73 -3.79 26.11
N LEU A 32 -4.44 -3.16 25.16
CA LEU A 32 -4.80 -3.76 23.86
C LEU A 32 -3.60 -3.85 22.91
N LEU A 33 -2.55 -3.05 23.15
CA LEU A 33 -1.37 -2.89 22.30
C LEU A 33 -0.12 -3.56 22.87
N GLU A 34 -0.15 -3.92 24.15
CA GLU A 34 0.87 -4.77 24.79
C GLU A 34 0.67 -6.27 24.50
N PHE A 35 -0.36 -6.64 23.72
CA PHE A 35 -0.60 -7.98 23.23
C PHE A 35 -0.23 -8.15 21.77
N PRO A 36 0.68 -8.99 21.43
CA PRO A 36 1.97 -9.33 22.03
C PRO A 36 3.05 -8.31 21.67
N LYS A 37 4.22 -8.34 22.33
CA LYS A 37 5.42 -7.56 21.97
C LYS A 37 5.50 -7.40 20.46
N SER A 38 5.71 -6.18 19.96
CA SER A 38 5.70 -5.85 18.54
C SER A 38 6.46 -6.92 17.76
N ASP A 39 5.73 -7.86 17.19
CA ASP A 39 6.28 -8.87 16.33
C ASP A 39 6.84 -8.10 15.12
N SER A 40 8.14 -8.14 14.94
CA SER A 40 8.81 -7.50 13.81
C SER A 40 8.28 -8.02 12.46
N THR A 41 7.54 -9.12 12.49
CA THR A 41 6.94 -9.80 11.34
C THR A 41 5.51 -9.34 11.03
N GLY A 42 4.85 -8.58 11.93
CA GLY A 42 3.47 -8.12 11.74
C GLY A 42 3.32 -7.03 10.67
N ILE A 43 2.11 -6.91 10.13
CA ILE A 43 1.74 -5.86 9.16
C ILE A 43 1.60 -4.52 9.89
N HIS A 44 2.12 -3.45 9.31
CA HIS A 44 1.96 -2.10 9.86
C HIS A 44 0.49 -1.76 10.06
N LEU A 45 0.14 -1.16 11.20
CA LEU A 45 -1.25 -0.86 11.58
C LEU A 45 -2.02 -0.16 10.46
N SER A 46 -1.42 0.82 9.81
CA SER A 46 -2.08 1.58 8.73
C SER A 46 -2.40 0.73 7.50
N ARG A 47 -1.59 -0.31 7.22
CA ARG A 47 -1.71 -1.19 6.04
C ARG A 47 -2.59 -2.41 6.27
N TYR A 48 -2.81 -2.77 7.54
CA TYR A 48 -3.45 -4.03 7.90
C TYR A 48 -4.81 -4.23 7.22
N GLY A 49 -5.70 -3.24 7.31
CA GLY A 49 -7.04 -3.33 6.71
C GLY A 49 -7.02 -3.45 5.19
N MET A 50 -6.17 -2.67 4.52
CA MET A 50 -5.95 -2.76 3.06
C MET A 50 -5.46 -4.16 2.67
N THR A 51 -4.40 -4.65 3.32
CA THR A 51 -3.85 -5.98 3.05
C THR A 51 -4.89 -7.08 3.20
N GLU A 52 -5.71 -7.07 4.27
CA GLU A 52 -6.78 -8.05 4.47
C GLU A 52 -7.87 -7.94 3.40
N SER A 53 -8.17 -6.73 2.91
CA SER A 53 -9.13 -6.54 1.81
C SER A 53 -8.62 -7.11 0.50
N ILE A 54 -7.35 -6.89 0.16
CA ILE A 54 -6.72 -7.46 -1.03
C ILE A 54 -6.63 -8.99 -0.92
N LYS A 55 -6.25 -9.55 0.25
CA LYS A 55 -6.24 -10.99 0.51
C LYS A 55 -7.61 -11.62 0.26
N ARG A 56 -8.68 -10.93 0.66
CA ARG A 56 -10.05 -11.39 0.40
C ARG A 56 -10.33 -11.38 -1.09
N ALA A 57 -10.03 -10.30 -1.82
CA ALA A 57 -10.22 -10.22 -3.26
C ALA A 57 -9.45 -11.32 -4.00
N VAL A 58 -8.18 -11.57 -3.66
CA VAL A 58 -7.36 -12.66 -4.22
C VAL A 58 -8.02 -14.02 -3.99
N LYS A 59 -8.56 -14.24 -2.78
CA LYS A 59 -9.28 -15.49 -2.44
C LYS A 59 -10.59 -15.63 -3.20
N ASP A 60 -11.40 -14.59 -3.26
CA ASP A 60 -12.72 -14.60 -3.91
C ASP A 60 -12.60 -14.79 -5.43
N LEU A 61 -11.52 -14.28 -6.03
CA LEU A 61 -11.13 -14.49 -7.43
C LEU A 61 -10.44 -15.86 -7.68
N ASN A 62 -10.22 -16.67 -6.62
CA ASN A 62 -9.48 -17.93 -6.66
C ASN A 62 -8.09 -17.81 -7.32
N ILE A 63 -7.41 -16.69 -7.11
CA ILE A 63 -6.09 -16.41 -7.66
C ILE A 63 -5.03 -17.23 -6.92
N LYS A 64 -4.18 -17.93 -7.69
CA LYS A 64 -3.02 -18.68 -7.19
C LYS A 64 -1.83 -18.38 -8.09
N ILE A 65 -0.75 -17.91 -7.52
CA ILE A 65 0.52 -17.70 -8.20
C ILE A 65 1.55 -18.64 -7.60
N ASP A 66 2.18 -19.41 -8.46
CA ASP A 66 3.33 -20.27 -8.12
C ASP A 66 4.35 -20.15 -9.24
N GLY A 67 5.36 -19.31 -9.04
CA GLY A 67 6.33 -18.97 -10.08
C GLY A 67 7.28 -17.87 -9.67
N VAL A 68 7.64 -16.98 -10.59
CA VAL A 68 8.57 -15.88 -10.34
C VAL A 68 7.77 -14.60 -10.09
N ASN A 69 7.90 -14.06 -8.88
CA ASN A 69 7.23 -12.84 -8.44
C ASN A 69 8.19 -11.67 -8.47
N LEU A 70 7.84 -10.58 -9.15
CA LEU A 70 8.58 -9.34 -9.13
C LEU A 70 8.04 -8.44 -8.03
N SER A 71 8.88 -8.11 -7.06
CA SER A 71 8.60 -7.17 -5.97
C SER A 71 9.21 -5.82 -6.31
N ILE A 72 8.44 -4.75 -6.24
CA ILE A 72 8.92 -3.39 -6.47
C ILE A 72 9.11 -2.68 -5.13
N SER A 73 10.32 -2.14 -4.90
CA SER A 73 10.66 -1.32 -3.73
C SER A 73 10.30 -1.99 -2.40
N ASN A 74 10.83 -3.21 -2.18
CA ASN A 74 10.65 -4.00 -0.95
C ASN A 74 9.19 -4.43 -0.68
N SER A 75 8.38 -4.65 -1.71
CA SER A 75 7.00 -5.11 -1.57
C SER A 75 6.86 -6.63 -1.30
N GLN A 76 7.95 -7.33 -0.99
CA GLN A 76 7.99 -8.77 -0.71
C GLN A 76 7.03 -9.20 0.41
N HIS A 77 6.80 -8.31 1.39
CA HIS A 77 5.86 -8.57 2.48
C HIS A 77 4.41 -8.70 1.96
N LEU A 78 4.04 -7.91 0.93
CA LEU A 78 2.73 -8.01 0.31
C LEU A 78 2.63 -9.30 -0.53
N VAL A 79 3.65 -9.64 -1.33
CA VAL A 79 3.73 -10.94 -2.06
C VAL A 79 3.44 -12.11 -1.12
N LYS A 80 4.13 -12.16 0.03
CA LYS A 80 3.94 -13.20 1.05
C LYS A 80 2.52 -13.17 1.67
N SER A 81 2.02 -11.98 1.98
CA SER A 81 0.68 -11.82 2.57
C SER A 81 -0.43 -12.27 1.64
N LEU A 82 -0.26 -12.11 0.34
CA LEU A 82 -1.22 -12.58 -0.68
C LEU A 82 -1.16 -14.10 -0.91
N GLY A 83 -0.18 -14.78 -0.34
CA GLY A 83 0.00 -16.23 -0.49
C GLY A 83 0.62 -16.62 -1.85
N PHE A 84 1.25 -15.69 -2.55
CA PHE A 84 1.96 -15.97 -3.79
C PHE A 84 3.23 -16.75 -3.47
N ARG A 85 3.49 -17.82 -4.22
CA ARG A 85 4.56 -18.78 -3.99
C ARG A 85 5.64 -18.67 -5.07
N GLY A 86 6.78 -19.32 -4.83
CA GLY A 86 7.91 -19.38 -5.74
C GLY A 86 8.98 -18.35 -5.44
N ALA A 87 9.81 -18.06 -6.44
CA ALA A 87 10.90 -17.12 -6.31
C ALA A 87 10.40 -15.67 -6.24
N VAL A 88 11.11 -14.83 -5.48
CA VAL A 88 10.84 -13.39 -5.41
C VAL A 88 12.10 -12.64 -5.83
N VAL A 89 11.98 -11.83 -6.87
CA VAL A 89 13.02 -10.90 -7.33
C VAL A 89 12.59 -9.50 -6.87
N ASP A 90 13.45 -8.75 -6.19
CA ASP A 90 13.15 -7.39 -5.75
C ASP A 90 13.91 -6.37 -6.59
N CYS A 91 13.18 -5.40 -7.13
CA CYS A 91 13.69 -4.24 -7.85
C CYS A 91 13.34 -2.98 -7.09
N SER A 92 14.33 -2.36 -6.44
CA SER A 92 14.13 -1.21 -5.57
C SER A 92 14.77 0.06 -6.14
N TYR A 93 14.04 1.18 -5.99
CA TYR A 93 14.58 2.51 -6.29
C TYR A 93 15.76 2.84 -5.32
N PRO A 94 16.81 3.55 -5.75
CA PRO A 94 16.97 4.24 -7.04
C PRO A 94 17.61 3.38 -8.15
N GLU A 95 18.01 2.14 -7.88
CA GLU A 95 18.68 1.28 -8.87
C GLU A 95 17.71 0.84 -9.98
N TYR A 96 16.44 0.66 -9.63
CA TYR A 96 15.36 0.30 -10.56
C TYR A 96 14.22 1.31 -10.46
N ASP A 97 13.82 1.85 -11.60
CA ASP A 97 12.62 2.68 -11.74
C ASP A 97 11.49 1.87 -12.37
N LEU A 98 10.28 1.95 -11.82
CA LEU A 98 9.13 1.24 -12.35
C LEU A 98 8.67 1.84 -13.71
N CYS A 99 8.92 3.12 -13.94
CA CYS A 99 8.63 3.77 -15.22
C CYS A 99 9.64 3.42 -16.32
N ASP A 100 10.83 2.95 -15.96
CA ASP A 100 11.88 2.47 -16.89
C ASP A 100 12.49 1.16 -16.39
N LEU A 101 11.66 0.14 -16.21
CA LEU A 101 12.01 -1.10 -15.57
C LEU A 101 12.91 -1.98 -16.47
N LYS A 102 14.19 -2.09 -16.12
CA LYS A 102 15.20 -2.88 -16.86
C LYS A 102 15.10 -4.37 -16.49
N GLN A 103 13.95 -4.94 -16.73
CA GLN A 103 13.66 -6.36 -16.54
C GLN A 103 13.18 -6.98 -17.86
N PRO A 104 13.48 -8.28 -18.11
CA PRO A 104 13.12 -8.92 -19.37
C PRO A 104 11.61 -9.05 -19.55
N ASP A 105 11.16 -9.00 -20.80
CA ASP A 105 9.76 -9.16 -21.19
C ASP A 105 9.25 -10.55 -20.83
N SER A 106 7.96 -10.65 -20.50
CA SER A 106 7.23 -11.91 -20.30
C SER A 106 7.96 -12.91 -19.38
N SER A 107 8.59 -12.42 -18.32
CA SER A 107 9.42 -13.24 -17.43
C SER A 107 8.83 -13.52 -16.06
N TYR A 108 7.81 -12.76 -15.64
CA TYR A 108 7.27 -12.83 -14.31
C TYR A 108 5.82 -13.33 -14.30
N ASP A 109 5.48 -14.12 -13.30
CA ASP A 109 4.12 -14.62 -13.06
C ASP A 109 3.29 -13.59 -12.26
N SER A 110 3.95 -12.75 -11.46
CA SER A 110 3.31 -11.58 -10.86
C SER A 110 4.28 -10.40 -10.73
N ILE A 111 3.73 -9.18 -10.69
CA ILE A 111 4.40 -7.95 -10.25
C ILE A 111 3.59 -7.32 -9.11
N VAL A 112 4.27 -6.97 -8.03
CA VAL A 112 3.62 -6.41 -6.83
C VAL A 112 4.35 -5.15 -6.39
N SER A 113 3.60 -4.05 -6.22
CA SER A 113 4.10 -2.82 -5.60
C SER A 113 3.19 -2.36 -4.45
N ASP A 114 3.79 -1.99 -3.32
CA ASP A 114 3.07 -1.50 -2.14
C ASP A 114 3.47 -0.06 -1.83
N GLN A 115 2.61 0.89 -2.18
CA GLN A 115 2.80 2.33 -2.00
C GLN A 115 4.07 2.84 -2.73
N VAL A 116 4.09 2.64 -4.02
CA VAL A 116 5.16 3.07 -4.92
C VAL A 116 4.66 4.11 -5.90
N LEU A 117 3.45 3.92 -6.45
CA LEU A 117 2.94 4.75 -7.53
C LEU A 117 2.84 6.24 -7.17
N GLU A 118 2.56 6.58 -5.91
CA GLU A 118 2.52 7.96 -5.44
C GLU A 118 3.88 8.68 -5.49
N HIS A 119 4.97 7.91 -5.54
CA HIS A 119 6.34 8.40 -5.52
C HIS A 119 7.00 8.49 -6.91
N LEU A 120 6.32 8.02 -7.96
CA LEU A 120 6.85 8.06 -9.31
C LEU A 120 7.11 9.51 -9.75
N TYR A 121 8.29 9.75 -10.34
CA TYR A 121 8.64 11.05 -10.87
C TYR A 121 8.07 11.25 -12.28
N ASP A 122 8.13 10.21 -13.10
CA ASP A 122 7.64 10.19 -14.47
C ASP A 122 6.16 9.81 -14.56
N ASP A 123 5.65 9.59 -15.76
CA ASP A 123 4.24 9.30 -16.00
C ASP A 123 3.84 7.93 -15.42
N PRO A 124 2.84 7.84 -14.53
CA PRO A 124 2.37 6.56 -14.01
C PRO A 124 1.86 5.58 -15.05
N PHE A 125 1.50 6.02 -16.26
CA PHE A 125 1.16 5.12 -17.37
C PHE A 125 2.36 4.26 -17.77
N ASP A 126 3.58 4.82 -17.79
CA ASP A 126 4.80 4.06 -18.09
C ASP A 126 5.01 2.93 -17.09
N ALA A 127 4.67 3.13 -15.81
CA ALA A 127 4.74 2.09 -14.80
C ALA A 127 3.77 0.93 -15.08
N PHE A 128 2.57 1.21 -15.57
CA PHE A 128 1.62 0.18 -15.98
C PHE A 128 2.05 -0.53 -17.26
N GLU A 129 2.58 0.18 -18.25
CA GLU A 129 3.12 -0.40 -19.48
C GLU A 129 4.31 -1.33 -19.18
N ASN A 130 5.26 -0.90 -18.34
CA ASN A 130 6.36 -1.74 -17.91
C ASN A 130 5.88 -2.97 -17.11
N SER A 131 4.90 -2.80 -16.24
CA SER A 131 4.29 -3.92 -15.52
C SER A 131 3.66 -4.93 -16.48
N PHE A 132 2.96 -4.45 -17.51
CA PHE A 132 2.39 -5.31 -18.54
C PHE A 132 3.47 -6.03 -19.35
N ARG A 133 4.50 -5.31 -19.77
CA ARG A 133 5.60 -5.85 -20.58
C ARG A 133 6.30 -7.03 -19.91
N VAL A 134 6.69 -6.88 -18.66
CA VAL A 134 7.47 -7.89 -17.92
C VAL A 134 6.66 -9.12 -17.51
N LEU A 135 5.35 -9.02 -17.45
CA LEU A 135 4.48 -10.14 -17.11
C LEU A 135 4.33 -11.12 -18.27
N LYS A 136 4.29 -12.41 -17.94
CA LYS A 136 3.82 -13.48 -18.85
C LYS A 136 2.33 -13.30 -19.16
N SER A 137 1.85 -13.88 -20.29
CA SER A 137 0.41 -14.03 -20.50
C SER A 137 -0.21 -14.81 -19.33
N GLY A 138 -1.35 -14.34 -18.82
CA GLY A 138 -1.97 -14.84 -17.61
C GLY A 138 -1.37 -14.28 -16.29
N GLY A 139 -0.26 -13.57 -16.34
CA GLY A 139 0.40 -12.97 -15.17
C GLY A 139 -0.40 -11.85 -14.54
N LEU A 140 -0.12 -11.56 -13.27
CA LEU A 140 -0.90 -10.62 -12.46
C LEU A 140 -0.08 -9.42 -11.99
N ALA A 141 -0.65 -8.22 -12.13
CA ALA A 141 -0.20 -7.02 -11.47
C ALA A 141 -1.05 -6.72 -10.23
N VAL A 142 -0.39 -6.48 -9.10
CA VAL A 142 -1.03 -6.00 -7.87
C VAL A 142 -0.32 -4.72 -7.43
N HIS A 143 -0.97 -3.59 -7.62
CA HIS A 143 -0.44 -2.30 -7.21
C HIS A 143 -1.30 -1.68 -6.12
N THR A 144 -0.66 -1.21 -5.06
CA THR A 144 -1.31 -0.42 -4.02
C THR A 144 -0.70 0.97 -3.94
N THR A 145 -1.53 1.95 -3.66
CA THR A 145 -1.10 3.35 -3.52
C THR A 145 -2.05 4.11 -2.61
N CYS A 146 -1.87 5.40 -2.45
CA CYS A 146 -2.69 6.22 -1.58
C CYS A 146 -3.61 7.19 -2.35
N PHE A 147 -4.74 7.53 -1.70
CA PHE A 147 -5.64 8.60 -2.13
C PHE A 147 -5.76 9.69 -1.05
N LEU A 148 -6.47 9.45 0.06
CA LEU A 148 -6.66 10.45 1.13
C LEU A 148 -5.58 10.40 2.21
N GLN A 149 -4.36 10.06 1.84
CA GLN A 149 -3.21 10.13 2.72
C GLN A 149 -2.60 11.54 2.70
N GLY A 150 -2.16 12.03 3.87
CA GLY A 150 -1.44 13.29 3.97
C GLY A 150 -0.09 13.26 3.23
N TYR A 151 0.42 14.44 2.91
CA TYR A 151 1.72 14.63 2.26
C TYR A 151 2.86 13.93 3.02
N HIS A 152 3.68 13.14 2.31
CA HIS A 152 4.74 12.31 2.90
C HIS A 152 5.93 12.10 1.94
N PRO A 153 6.74 13.15 1.67
CA PRO A 153 7.79 13.17 0.63
C PRO A 153 9.01 12.34 1.01
N LYS A 154 8.90 11.01 0.90
CA LYS A 154 10.03 10.08 1.12
C LYS A 154 9.93 8.89 0.13
N PRO A 155 10.67 8.95 -0.99
CA PRO A 155 11.62 10.00 -1.42
C PRO A 155 10.92 11.24 -1.96
N PHE A 156 9.81 11.12 -2.68
CA PHE A 156 8.99 12.17 -3.28
C PHE A 156 7.52 11.92 -2.98
N ASP A 157 6.62 12.83 -3.33
CA ASP A 157 5.16 12.64 -3.15
C ASP A 157 4.44 13.42 -4.25
N HIS A 158 4.26 12.78 -5.40
CA HIS A 158 3.81 13.42 -6.63
C HIS A 158 2.34 13.15 -6.93
N TRP A 159 1.84 11.94 -6.64
CA TRP A 159 0.57 11.47 -7.16
C TRP A 159 -0.44 11.06 -6.10
N ARG A 160 -1.71 11.16 -6.44
CA ARG A 160 -2.84 10.59 -5.70
C ARG A 160 -3.77 9.92 -6.68
N PHE A 161 -4.20 8.70 -6.35
CA PHE A 161 -4.97 7.88 -7.27
C PHE A 161 -6.35 7.58 -6.71
N THR A 162 -7.35 7.58 -7.60
CA THR A 162 -8.65 6.97 -7.33
C THR A 162 -8.68 5.55 -7.87
N THR A 163 -9.64 4.74 -7.42
CA THR A 163 -9.86 3.40 -7.98
C THR A 163 -10.16 3.45 -9.48
N GLN A 164 -10.90 4.45 -9.93
CA GLN A 164 -11.19 4.67 -11.36
C GLN A 164 -9.96 5.03 -12.16
N GLY A 165 -9.07 5.87 -11.59
CA GLY A 165 -7.80 6.24 -12.22
C GLY A 165 -6.89 5.02 -12.42
N LEU A 166 -6.75 4.16 -11.37
CA LEU A 166 -5.99 2.92 -11.47
C LEU A 166 -6.56 1.97 -12.53
N ALA A 167 -7.89 1.78 -12.54
CA ALA A 167 -8.55 0.94 -13.54
C ALA A 167 -8.28 1.45 -14.96
N ARG A 168 -8.41 2.77 -15.18
CA ARG A 168 -8.17 3.38 -16.49
C ARG A 168 -6.73 3.19 -16.97
N MET A 169 -5.74 3.37 -16.10
CA MET A 169 -4.33 3.15 -16.46
C MET A 169 -4.07 1.69 -16.85
N ALA A 170 -4.60 0.73 -16.08
CA ALA A 170 -4.46 -0.68 -16.41
C ALA A 170 -5.12 -1.03 -17.76
N GLU A 171 -6.33 -0.57 -18.01
CA GLU A 171 -7.06 -0.81 -19.27
C GLU A 171 -6.30 -0.23 -20.49
N VAL A 172 -5.77 0.99 -20.37
CA VAL A 172 -4.99 1.63 -21.44
C VAL A 172 -3.74 0.85 -21.76
N SER A 173 -3.08 0.28 -20.72
CA SER A 173 -1.88 -0.55 -20.89
C SER A 173 -2.20 -2.02 -21.30
N GLY A 174 -3.46 -2.35 -21.57
CA GLY A 174 -3.87 -3.66 -22.09
C GLY A 174 -4.26 -4.71 -21.06
N PHE A 175 -4.29 -4.35 -19.77
CA PHE A 175 -4.71 -5.28 -18.71
C PHE A 175 -6.24 -5.53 -18.70
N GLU A 176 -6.61 -6.74 -18.32
CA GLU A 176 -7.94 -7.06 -17.79
C GLU A 176 -7.99 -6.69 -16.31
N VAL A 177 -8.87 -5.79 -15.93
CA VAL A 177 -9.05 -5.38 -14.52
C VAL A 177 -9.91 -6.41 -13.80
N LEU A 178 -9.32 -7.15 -12.87
CA LEU A 178 -10.03 -8.18 -12.08
C LEU A 178 -10.67 -7.61 -10.82
N ASN A 179 -10.00 -6.66 -10.16
CA ASN A 179 -10.51 -6.00 -8.95
C ASN A 179 -9.84 -4.64 -8.76
N VAL A 180 -10.63 -3.67 -8.35
CA VAL A 180 -10.15 -2.42 -7.78
C VAL A 180 -10.86 -2.19 -6.45
N GLY A 181 -10.17 -1.58 -5.49
CA GLY A 181 -10.78 -1.30 -4.22
C GLY A 181 -10.08 -0.21 -3.44
N SER A 182 -10.69 0.14 -2.34
CA SER A 182 -10.15 1.12 -1.40
C SER A 182 -10.31 0.65 0.03
N HIS A 183 -9.49 1.17 0.92
CA HIS A 183 -9.63 0.95 2.35
C HIS A 183 -9.19 2.16 3.14
N GLY A 184 -10.00 2.48 4.15
CA GLY A 184 -9.62 3.49 5.11
C GLY A 184 -10.60 3.61 6.26
N ASN A 185 -10.16 4.17 7.37
CA ASN A 185 -10.99 4.47 8.53
C ASN A 185 -10.34 5.53 9.42
N LYS A 186 -11.11 6.00 10.41
CA LYS A 186 -10.66 7.04 11.35
C LYS A 186 -9.42 6.63 12.16
N LEU A 187 -9.25 5.34 12.49
CA LEU A 187 -8.09 4.85 13.25
C LEU A 187 -6.82 4.89 12.40
N ILE A 188 -6.91 4.44 11.14
CA ILE A 188 -5.81 4.53 10.18
C ILE A 188 -5.42 6.00 9.98
N ASN A 189 -6.38 6.89 9.75
CA ASN A 189 -6.11 8.33 9.58
C ASN A 189 -5.43 8.94 10.81
N LYS A 190 -5.81 8.55 12.03
CA LYS A 190 -5.15 8.99 13.26
C LYS A 190 -3.72 8.46 13.38
N SER A 191 -3.40 7.29 12.82
CA SER A 191 -2.06 6.69 12.92
C SER A 191 -0.98 7.55 12.27
N PHE A 192 -1.31 8.30 11.21
CA PHE A 192 -0.38 9.22 10.54
C PHE A 192 0.02 10.43 11.40
N ARG A 193 -0.81 10.79 12.37
CA ARG A 193 -0.59 11.94 13.26
C ARG A 193 0.00 11.55 14.61
N SER A 194 0.18 10.26 14.88
CA SER A 194 0.65 9.74 16.16
C SER A 194 1.92 8.92 15.98
N LYS A 195 3.07 9.45 16.41
CA LYS A 195 4.36 8.74 16.40
C LYS A 195 4.31 7.37 17.08
N TRP A 196 3.40 7.18 18.01
CA TRP A 196 3.22 5.95 18.74
C TRP A 196 2.38 4.95 17.95
N LEU A 197 1.22 5.34 17.41
CA LEU A 197 0.40 4.48 16.53
C LEU A 197 1.16 4.05 15.28
N TRP A 198 2.04 4.92 14.78
CA TRP A 198 2.88 4.63 13.62
C TRP A 198 3.85 3.47 13.85
N LYS A 199 4.25 3.19 15.09
CA LYS A 199 5.17 2.09 15.42
C LYS A 199 4.47 0.74 15.57
N ILE A 200 3.15 0.70 15.58
CA ILE A 200 2.39 -0.52 15.84
C ILE A 200 2.39 -1.42 14.61
N ARG A 201 2.75 -2.67 14.84
CA ARG A 201 2.54 -3.76 13.91
C ARG A 201 1.48 -4.70 14.46
N VAL A 202 0.64 -5.20 13.57
CA VAL A 202 -0.51 -6.04 13.92
C VAL A 202 -0.18 -7.47 13.55
N SER A 203 -0.16 -8.34 14.55
CA SER A 203 0.00 -9.78 14.33
C SER A 203 -1.21 -10.34 13.57
N GLU A 204 -0.99 -11.31 12.71
CA GLU A 204 -2.05 -12.03 12.00
C GLU A 204 -2.85 -12.99 12.91
N SER A 205 -2.48 -13.11 14.20
CA SER A 205 -3.23 -13.92 15.18
C SER A 205 -4.71 -13.52 15.23
N LYS A 206 -5.60 -14.51 15.12
CA LYS A 206 -7.07 -14.31 15.16
C LYS A 206 -7.56 -13.67 16.47
N MET A 207 -6.79 -13.74 17.54
CA MET A 207 -7.16 -13.21 18.87
C MET A 207 -6.88 -11.71 19.05
N ASN A 208 -6.27 -11.03 18.08
CA ASN A 208 -5.97 -9.61 18.23
C ASN A 208 -7.23 -8.74 18.00
N PRO A 209 -7.77 -8.05 19.03
CA PRO A 209 -9.00 -7.26 18.90
C PRO A 209 -8.87 -6.05 17.98
N LEU A 210 -7.65 -5.52 17.79
CA LEU A 210 -7.40 -4.43 16.84
C LEU A 210 -7.77 -4.80 15.40
N ARG A 211 -7.67 -6.08 15.04
CA ARG A 211 -8.05 -6.56 13.70
C ARG A 211 -9.47 -6.14 13.34
N LYS A 212 -10.42 -6.36 14.25
CA LYS A 212 -11.85 -6.01 14.03
C LYS A 212 -12.05 -4.52 13.75
N LEU A 213 -11.24 -3.67 14.36
CA LEU A 213 -11.31 -2.22 14.14
C LEU A 213 -10.64 -1.80 12.83
N LEU A 214 -9.51 -2.45 12.48
CA LEU A 214 -8.73 -2.10 11.31
C LEU A 214 -9.34 -2.59 9.99
N ILE A 215 -10.07 -3.72 10.01
CA ILE A 215 -10.77 -4.25 8.84
C ILE A 215 -12.10 -3.53 8.55
N ARG A 216 -12.59 -2.70 9.47
CA ARG A 216 -13.77 -1.86 9.20
C ARG A 216 -13.38 -0.78 8.22
N ASP A 217 -14.00 -0.81 7.06
CA ASP A 217 -13.83 0.21 6.03
C ASP A 217 -14.82 1.36 6.21
N ASN A 218 -14.42 2.55 5.78
CA ASN A 218 -15.29 3.70 5.62
C ASN A 218 -15.18 4.19 4.16
N PRO A 219 -16.17 3.90 3.30
CA PRO A 219 -16.13 4.28 1.89
C PRO A 219 -15.94 5.79 1.64
N ASN A 220 -16.33 6.63 2.61
CA ASN A 220 -16.14 8.08 2.54
C ASN A 220 -14.74 8.54 2.98
N LEU A 221 -13.85 7.61 3.33
CA LEU A 221 -12.48 7.90 3.76
C LEU A 221 -11.49 6.90 3.12
N PRO A 222 -11.42 6.80 1.79
CA PRO A 222 -10.51 5.91 1.09
C PRO A 222 -9.08 6.42 1.22
N ILE A 223 -8.32 5.91 2.19
CA ILE A 223 -6.93 6.30 2.44
C ILE A 223 -6.02 5.62 1.45
N TYR A 224 -6.19 4.32 1.27
CA TYR A 224 -5.47 3.48 0.32
C TYR A 224 -6.38 2.99 -0.77
N VAL A 225 -5.81 2.82 -1.95
CA VAL A 225 -6.46 2.22 -3.11
C VAL A 225 -5.56 1.13 -3.70
N TRP A 226 -6.15 0.15 -4.38
CA TRP A 226 -5.41 -0.91 -5.04
C TRP A 226 -6.08 -1.35 -6.32
N ILE A 227 -5.31 -2.07 -7.12
CA ILE A 227 -5.76 -2.78 -8.30
C ILE A 227 -5.17 -4.19 -8.34
N ILE A 228 -5.96 -5.14 -8.82
CA ILE A 228 -5.54 -6.47 -9.27
C ILE A 228 -5.91 -6.54 -10.74
N ALA A 229 -4.90 -6.67 -11.60
CA ALA A 229 -5.08 -6.70 -13.03
C ALA A 229 -4.31 -7.88 -13.64
N LYS A 230 -4.83 -8.45 -14.72
CA LYS A 230 -4.29 -9.62 -15.39
C LYS A 230 -3.86 -9.25 -16.80
N LYS A 231 -2.68 -9.70 -17.20
CA LYS A 231 -2.27 -9.69 -18.60
C LYS A 231 -3.00 -10.82 -19.33
N PRO A 232 -3.81 -10.55 -20.36
CA PRO A 232 -4.50 -11.58 -21.14
C PRO A 232 -3.60 -12.64 -21.74
#